data_4448656fa05e1a51cc0506456c6ea365
#
_entry.id   4448656fa05e1a51cc0506456c6ea365
#
_cell.length_a   1.000
_cell.length_b   1.000
_cell.length_c   1.000
_cell.angle_alpha   90.00
_cell.angle_beta   90.00
_cell.angle_gamma   90.00
#
_symmetry.space_group_name_H-M   'P 1'
#
loop_
_entity.id
_entity.type
_entity.pdbx_description
1 polymer ?
#
loop_
_entity_poly.entity_id
_entity_poly.type
_entity_poly.pdbx_seq_one_letter_code
_entity_poly.pdbx_strand_id
1 'polypeptide(L)'
;SSAASDVYKRQNRMVGHYWLRNSILAPTGDITAAIDQALADIKAFAAKVHNGEIQGAEGPFENFLIIGIGGSALGPQFVARALTKPGKDKMTAWFIDNTDPDEIDRIKAKLANSLSKTLVIVISKSGGTKETRNGMLEMQHAYQAAGLNFAEHAVAVTGDGSNLDNIAATEGWIQRFPMWDWIGGRTSETSAVGLLPLVLQGFDIDDLLAGAAACDAVTRAKSFVDNPAGQLAAMWFYAVDGRGSKDMVILPYKDRLGLFSKYLQQLIMESLGKERDLGGQVVNQGISVYGNKGSTDQHAYIQQLREGVHNFFVCLLYTSDAADE
;
A
#
# COMPACT_ATOMS: atom_id res chain seq x y z
N SER A 1 -14.15 -24.16 -5.13
CA SER A 1 -14.72 -24.08 -3.79
C SER A 1 -13.83 -23.27 -2.87
N SER A 2 -14.34 -22.18 -2.37
CA SER A 2 -14.15 -21.65 -1.02
C SER A 2 -12.74 -21.33 -0.50
N ALA A 3 -11.84 -20.80 -1.30
CA ALA A 3 -10.83 -19.89 -0.78
C ALA A 3 -11.49 -18.58 -0.26
N ALA A 4 -12.79 -18.47 -0.40
CA ALA A 4 -13.58 -17.28 -0.09
C ALA A 4 -13.92 -17.11 1.40
N SER A 5 -13.54 -18.05 2.25
CA SER A 5 -13.91 -18.02 3.67
C SER A 5 -12.73 -18.26 4.61
N ASP A 6 -11.54 -17.78 4.26
CA ASP A 6 -10.49 -17.69 5.25
C ASP A 6 -10.86 -16.60 6.26
N VAL A 7 -11.68 -16.99 7.20
CA VAL A 7 -11.97 -16.22 8.39
C VAL A 7 -10.73 -16.29 9.26
N TYR A 8 -10.15 -15.15 9.61
CA TYR A 8 -9.13 -15.08 10.66
C TYR A 8 -9.75 -15.64 11.95
N LYS A 9 -9.44 -16.88 12.29
CA LYS A 9 -10.07 -17.59 13.42
C LYS A 9 -10.01 -16.85 14.74
N ARG A 10 -9.00 -16.02 14.98
CA ARG A 10 -8.88 -15.20 16.19
C ARG A 10 -9.68 -13.91 16.16
N GLN A 11 -9.96 -13.36 14.98
CA GLN A 11 -10.62 -12.05 14.82
C GLN A 11 -12.02 -12.20 14.22
N ASN A 12 -12.40 -13.39 13.80
CA ASN A 12 -13.65 -13.68 13.10
C ASN A 12 -13.89 -12.76 11.90
N ARG A 13 -12.82 -12.40 11.20
CA ARG A 13 -12.86 -11.52 10.02
C ARG A 13 -12.66 -12.31 8.75
N MET A 14 -13.43 -11.95 7.74
CA MET A 14 -13.28 -12.47 6.38
C MET A 14 -12.00 -11.90 5.74
N VAL A 15 -11.29 -12.69 4.91
CA VAL A 15 -10.14 -12.26 4.12
C VAL A 15 -10.54 -12.25 2.66
N GLY A 16 -10.58 -11.08 2.06
CA GLY A 16 -11.13 -10.90 0.73
C GLY A 16 -10.31 -10.03 -0.23
N HIS A 17 -9.09 -9.64 0.14
CA HIS A 17 -8.26 -8.79 -0.72
C HIS A 17 -8.02 -9.36 -2.13
N TYR A 18 -8.15 -10.69 -2.31
CA TYR A 18 -8.02 -11.32 -3.65
C TYR A 18 -9.16 -10.92 -4.60
N TRP A 19 -10.35 -10.57 -4.08
CA TRP A 19 -11.51 -10.20 -4.90
C TRP A 19 -11.32 -8.84 -5.58
N LEU A 20 -10.45 -7.99 -5.01
CA LEU A 20 -10.16 -6.66 -5.55
C LEU A 20 -9.54 -6.70 -6.95
N ARG A 21 -8.87 -7.79 -7.32
CA ARG A 21 -8.27 -7.99 -8.65
C ARG A 21 -9.19 -8.74 -9.63
N ASN A 22 -10.27 -9.30 -9.12
CA ASN A 22 -11.32 -9.94 -9.91
C ASN A 22 -12.59 -10.06 -9.04
N SER A 23 -13.48 -9.10 -9.14
CA SER A 23 -14.69 -8.98 -8.30
C SER A 23 -15.65 -10.15 -8.43
N ILE A 24 -15.64 -10.86 -9.58
CA ILE A 24 -16.48 -12.06 -9.82
C ILE A 24 -16.13 -13.18 -8.83
N LEU A 25 -14.92 -13.19 -8.26
CA LEU A 25 -14.51 -14.17 -7.25
C LEU A 25 -15.08 -13.89 -5.84
N ALA A 26 -15.76 -12.76 -5.66
CA ALA A 26 -16.38 -12.42 -4.37
C ALA A 26 -17.49 -13.41 -4.01
N PRO A 27 -17.72 -13.68 -2.71
CA PRO A 27 -18.65 -14.70 -2.26
C PRO A 27 -20.12 -14.34 -2.47
N THR A 28 -20.43 -13.05 -2.65
CA THR A 28 -21.80 -12.54 -2.86
C THR A 28 -21.83 -11.46 -3.91
N GLY A 29 -22.98 -11.32 -4.60
CA GLY A 29 -23.19 -10.26 -5.58
C GLY A 29 -23.07 -8.85 -5.00
N ASP A 30 -23.43 -8.66 -3.74
CA ASP A 30 -23.32 -7.35 -3.08
C ASP A 30 -21.86 -6.91 -2.93
N ILE A 31 -20.95 -7.85 -2.59
CA ILE A 31 -19.51 -7.55 -2.50
C ILE A 31 -18.96 -7.25 -3.89
N THR A 32 -19.34 -8.03 -4.91
CA THR A 32 -18.97 -7.77 -6.31
C THR A 32 -19.39 -6.36 -6.71
N ALA A 33 -20.66 -6.02 -6.51
CA ALA A 33 -21.20 -4.70 -6.85
C ALA A 33 -20.49 -3.56 -6.08
N ALA A 34 -20.19 -3.77 -4.80
CA ALA A 34 -19.47 -2.77 -3.99
C ALA A 34 -18.03 -2.53 -4.51
N ILE A 35 -17.32 -3.58 -4.94
CA ILE A 35 -15.98 -3.46 -5.53
C ILE A 35 -16.06 -2.70 -6.85
N ASP A 36 -16.96 -3.09 -7.74
CA ASP A 36 -17.12 -2.48 -9.06
C ASP A 36 -17.54 -1.00 -8.95
N GLN A 37 -18.44 -0.67 -8.00
CA GLN A 37 -18.85 0.69 -7.74
C GLN A 37 -17.68 1.54 -7.20
N ALA A 38 -16.90 1.02 -6.25
CA ALA A 38 -15.76 1.75 -5.72
C ALA A 38 -14.71 2.03 -6.81
N LEU A 39 -14.48 1.08 -7.72
CA LEU A 39 -13.58 1.27 -8.86
C LEU A 39 -14.11 2.35 -9.81
N ALA A 40 -15.40 2.34 -10.11
CA ALA A 40 -16.05 3.37 -10.92
C ALA A 40 -15.96 4.75 -10.27
N ASP A 41 -16.20 4.84 -8.96
CA ASP A 41 -16.13 6.09 -8.19
C ASP A 41 -14.70 6.66 -8.17
N ILE A 42 -13.68 5.82 -8.00
CA ILE A 42 -12.27 6.23 -8.05
C ILE A 42 -11.93 6.83 -9.41
N LYS A 43 -12.32 6.17 -10.51
CA LYS A 43 -12.07 6.66 -11.87
C LYS A 43 -12.81 7.97 -12.15
N ALA A 44 -14.09 8.05 -11.77
CA ALA A 44 -14.91 9.24 -11.97
C ALA A 44 -14.35 10.43 -11.16
N PHE A 45 -13.94 10.20 -9.92
CA PHE A 45 -13.32 11.23 -9.08
C PHE A 45 -12.02 11.75 -9.71
N ALA A 46 -11.11 10.85 -10.09
CA ALA A 46 -9.85 11.23 -10.73
C ALA A 46 -10.06 12.00 -12.04
N ALA A 47 -11.04 11.60 -12.85
CA ALA A 47 -11.40 12.33 -14.06
C ALA A 47 -11.83 13.78 -13.76
N LYS A 48 -12.67 13.97 -12.73
CA LYS A 48 -13.12 15.31 -12.30
C LYS A 48 -11.98 16.17 -11.74
N VAL A 49 -11.02 15.55 -11.02
CA VAL A 49 -9.82 16.24 -10.55
C VAL A 49 -8.94 16.65 -11.73
N HIS A 50 -8.70 15.75 -12.67
CA HIS A 50 -7.82 16.00 -13.81
C HIS A 50 -8.36 17.00 -14.82
N ASN A 51 -9.69 17.11 -14.95
CA ASN A 51 -10.33 18.08 -15.85
C ASN A 51 -10.66 19.41 -15.18
N GLY A 52 -10.39 19.55 -13.86
CA GLY A 52 -10.60 20.77 -13.09
C GLY A 52 -12.04 21.00 -12.60
N GLU A 53 -12.95 20.01 -12.74
CA GLU A 53 -14.29 20.09 -12.10
C GLU A 53 -14.18 20.06 -10.58
N ILE A 54 -13.22 19.29 -10.06
CA ILE A 54 -12.81 19.28 -8.66
C ILE A 54 -11.43 19.89 -8.60
N GLN A 55 -11.31 21.04 -7.95
CA GLN A 55 -10.08 21.81 -7.88
C GLN A 55 -9.89 22.44 -6.51
N GLY A 56 -8.67 22.87 -6.22
CA GLY A 56 -8.34 23.60 -5.01
C GLY A 56 -8.75 25.06 -5.07
N ALA A 57 -8.49 25.79 -4.00
CA ALA A 57 -8.90 27.18 -3.87
C ALA A 57 -8.32 28.14 -4.95
N GLU A 58 -7.15 27.81 -5.52
CA GLU A 58 -6.48 28.62 -6.53
C GLU A 58 -6.29 27.89 -7.87
N GLY A 59 -7.20 26.96 -8.20
CA GLY A 59 -7.19 26.24 -9.46
C GLY A 59 -6.95 24.74 -9.33
N PRO A 60 -6.65 24.04 -10.45
CA PRO A 60 -6.52 22.61 -10.47
C PRO A 60 -5.51 22.08 -9.46
N PHE A 61 -5.79 20.91 -8.88
CA PHE A 61 -4.84 20.24 -7.99
C PHE A 61 -3.59 19.80 -8.76
N GLU A 62 -2.41 20.17 -8.23
CA GLU A 62 -1.09 19.81 -8.76
C GLU A 62 -0.42 18.74 -7.92
N ASN A 63 -0.79 18.65 -6.64
CA ASN A 63 -0.24 17.73 -5.67
C ASN A 63 -1.34 16.93 -4.99
N PHE A 64 -0.98 15.74 -4.51
CA PHE A 64 -1.76 15.07 -3.48
C PHE A 64 -0.85 14.67 -2.30
N LEU A 65 -1.40 14.80 -1.09
CA LEU A 65 -0.73 14.42 0.15
C LEU A 65 -1.47 13.27 0.81
N ILE A 66 -0.80 12.13 0.93
CA ILE A 66 -1.32 10.99 1.70
C ILE A 66 -0.93 11.14 3.16
N ILE A 67 -1.92 11.04 4.05
CA ILE A 67 -1.73 10.94 5.49
C ILE A 67 -2.22 9.57 5.93
N GLY A 68 -1.28 8.69 6.30
CA GLY A 68 -1.56 7.31 6.69
C GLY A 68 -0.30 6.63 7.21
N ILE A 69 -0.44 5.49 7.90
CA ILE A 69 0.69 4.75 8.44
C ILE A 69 0.60 3.26 8.10
N GLY A 70 1.74 2.56 8.09
CA GLY A 70 1.79 1.14 7.77
C GLY A 70 1.20 0.83 6.40
N GLY A 71 0.21 -0.06 6.33
CA GLY A 71 -0.43 -0.45 5.07
C GLY A 71 -1.16 0.68 4.33
N SER A 72 -1.50 1.76 5.04
CA SER A 72 -2.10 2.95 4.42
C SER A 72 -1.07 3.88 3.73
N ALA A 73 0.22 3.62 3.90
CA ALA A 73 1.29 4.44 3.32
C ALA A 73 2.31 3.62 2.51
N LEU A 74 2.76 2.46 3.02
CA LEU A 74 3.88 1.71 2.43
C LEU A 74 3.61 1.24 1.00
N GLY A 75 2.41 0.68 0.73
CA GLY A 75 2.00 0.28 -0.62
C GLY A 75 1.94 1.48 -1.56
N PRO A 76 1.16 2.53 -1.24
CA PRO A 76 1.09 3.74 -2.05
C PRO A 76 2.45 4.41 -2.31
N GLN A 77 3.33 4.51 -1.29
CA GLN A 77 4.70 5.04 -1.48
C GLN A 77 5.52 4.20 -2.45
N PHE A 78 5.47 2.88 -2.29
CA PHE A 78 6.20 1.95 -3.14
C PHE A 78 5.74 2.07 -4.60
N VAL A 79 4.43 2.00 -4.84
CA VAL A 79 3.86 2.04 -6.19
C VAL A 79 4.07 3.41 -6.83
N ALA A 80 3.82 4.50 -6.11
CA ALA A 80 4.05 5.85 -6.60
C ALA A 80 5.51 6.01 -7.07
N ARG A 81 6.48 5.58 -6.25
CA ARG A 81 7.91 5.66 -6.62
C ARG A 81 8.28 4.72 -7.78
N ALA A 82 7.73 3.50 -7.78
CA ALA A 82 8.06 2.50 -8.79
C ALA A 82 7.58 2.91 -10.19
N LEU A 83 6.43 3.58 -10.27
CA LEU A 83 5.80 3.93 -11.53
C LEU A 83 6.05 5.36 -11.98
N THR A 84 6.44 6.27 -11.08
CA THR A 84 6.64 7.70 -11.41
C THR A 84 7.38 7.91 -12.75
N LYS A 85 6.89 8.86 -13.52
CA LYS A 85 7.48 9.30 -14.79
C LYS A 85 7.74 10.80 -14.68
N PRO A 86 8.94 11.23 -14.27
CA PRO A 86 9.26 12.64 -14.06
C PRO A 86 8.84 13.50 -15.26
N GLY A 87 8.10 14.57 -14.99
CA GLY A 87 7.55 15.48 -16.01
C GLY A 87 6.36 14.94 -16.81
N LYS A 88 5.83 13.74 -16.46
CA LYS A 88 4.65 13.14 -17.08
C LYS A 88 3.55 12.80 -16.08
N ASP A 89 3.88 12.70 -14.80
CA ASP A 89 2.90 12.48 -13.74
C ASP A 89 1.94 13.69 -13.70
N LYS A 90 0.65 13.42 -13.60
CA LYS A 90 -0.38 14.47 -13.58
C LYS A 90 -0.38 15.23 -12.27
N MET A 91 -0.12 14.54 -11.16
CA MET A 91 -0.02 15.12 -9.84
C MET A 91 1.21 14.57 -9.12
N THR A 92 1.82 15.41 -8.26
CA THR A 92 2.97 15.01 -7.44
C THR A 92 2.51 14.41 -6.12
N ALA A 93 3.04 13.23 -5.77
CA ALA A 93 2.73 12.51 -4.54
C ALA A 93 3.59 12.99 -3.36
N TRP A 94 2.94 13.29 -2.23
CA TRP A 94 3.55 13.59 -0.93
C TRP A 94 3.00 12.67 0.15
N PHE A 95 3.77 12.45 1.23
CA PHE A 95 3.39 11.51 2.27
C PHE A 95 3.72 12.03 3.66
N ILE A 96 2.78 11.90 4.59
CA ILE A 96 2.99 11.99 6.03
C ILE A 96 2.62 10.60 6.58
N ASP A 97 3.63 9.83 6.96
CA ASP A 97 3.49 8.45 7.42
C ASP A 97 4.04 8.21 8.84
N ASN A 98 4.35 9.29 9.54
CA ASN A 98 4.89 9.28 10.89
C ASN A 98 4.44 10.53 11.65
N THR A 99 4.72 10.55 12.96
CA THR A 99 4.44 11.70 13.86
C THR A 99 5.68 12.54 14.16
N ASP A 100 6.74 12.37 13.38
CA ASP A 100 7.94 13.18 13.49
C ASP A 100 7.65 14.65 13.13
N PRO A 101 7.77 15.60 14.06
CA PRO A 101 7.46 17.00 13.80
C PRO A 101 8.35 17.62 12.71
N ASP A 102 9.63 17.26 12.69
CA ASP A 102 10.59 17.80 11.72
C ASP A 102 10.21 17.41 10.29
N GLU A 103 9.78 16.17 10.08
CA GLU A 103 9.31 15.72 8.78
C GLU A 103 7.98 16.35 8.37
N ILE A 104 7.04 16.49 9.31
CA ILE A 104 5.77 17.20 9.06
C ILE A 104 6.03 18.65 8.67
N ASP A 105 6.89 19.35 9.41
CA ASP A 105 7.27 20.74 9.11
C ASP A 105 7.99 20.87 7.77
N ARG A 106 8.84 19.90 7.43
CA ARG A 106 9.51 19.82 6.12
C ARG A 106 8.49 19.69 4.97
N ILE A 107 7.47 18.86 5.12
CA ILE A 107 6.41 18.69 4.13
C ILE A 107 5.56 19.96 4.03
N LYS A 108 5.15 20.56 5.17
CA LYS A 108 4.42 21.85 5.19
C LYS A 108 5.20 22.95 4.48
N ALA A 109 6.50 23.06 4.74
CA ALA A 109 7.35 24.06 4.09
C ALA A 109 7.47 23.85 2.57
N LYS A 110 7.55 22.59 2.11
CA LYS A 110 7.59 22.27 0.67
C LYS A 110 6.28 22.57 -0.04
N LEU A 111 5.15 22.37 0.64
CA LEU A 111 3.82 22.60 0.10
C LEU A 111 3.31 24.04 0.31
N ALA A 112 4.01 24.89 1.05
CA ALA A 112 3.54 26.22 1.47
C ALA A 112 2.98 27.06 0.32
N ASN A 113 3.66 27.07 -0.83
CA ASN A 113 3.26 27.84 -2.02
C ASN A 113 2.26 27.11 -2.93
N SER A 114 1.89 25.88 -2.62
CA SER A 114 0.98 25.06 -3.41
C SER A 114 -0.08 24.36 -2.56
N LEU A 115 -0.24 24.80 -1.30
CA LEU A 115 -1.21 24.21 -0.38
C LEU A 115 -2.64 24.34 -0.93
N SER A 116 -2.97 25.48 -1.51
CA SER A 116 -4.23 25.75 -2.20
C SER A 116 -4.50 24.86 -3.42
N LYS A 117 -3.47 24.19 -3.94
CA LYS A 117 -3.53 23.23 -5.07
C LYS A 117 -3.13 21.82 -4.64
N THR A 118 -3.21 21.51 -3.36
CA THR A 118 -2.89 20.19 -2.81
C THR A 118 -4.16 19.50 -2.32
N LEU A 119 -4.42 18.30 -2.84
CA LEU A 119 -5.48 17.40 -2.38
C LEU A 119 -4.94 16.53 -1.24
N VAL A 120 -5.60 16.51 -0.09
CA VAL A 120 -5.21 15.68 1.06
C VAL A 120 -6.02 14.40 1.08
N ILE A 121 -5.35 13.26 1.13
CA ILE A 121 -5.97 11.93 1.19
C ILE A 121 -5.66 11.34 2.57
N VAL A 122 -6.65 11.33 3.45
CA VAL A 122 -6.49 10.74 4.79
C VAL A 122 -6.94 9.28 4.75
N ILE A 123 -6.02 8.37 5.09
CA ILE A 123 -6.25 6.93 4.99
C ILE A 123 -6.16 6.28 6.37
N SER A 124 -7.30 5.87 6.91
CA SER A 124 -7.36 5.13 8.18
C SER A 124 -8.61 4.26 8.24
N LYS A 125 -8.45 2.94 8.29
CA LYS A 125 -9.58 2.00 8.32
C LYS A 125 -10.51 2.21 9.50
N SER A 126 -9.96 2.33 10.71
CA SER A 126 -10.72 2.53 11.95
C SER A 126 -11.06 4.01 12.23
N GLY A 127 -10.35 4.92 11.56
CA GLY A 127 -10.39 6.35 11.89
C GLY A 127 -9.79 6.71 13.25
N GLY A 128 -9.31 5.69 14.00
CA GLY A 128 -8.79 5.86 15.37
C GLY A 128 -7.28 5.82 15.49
N THR A 129 -6.54 5.63 14.40
CA THR A 129 -5.09 5.57 14.38
C THR A 129 -4.50 6.94 14.75
N LYS A 130 -3.78 7.00 15.87
CA LYS A 130 -3.31 8.27 16.45
C LYS A 130 -2.35 9.02 15.53
N GLU A 131 -1.46 8.30 14.86
CA GLU A 131 -0.47 8.86 13.94
C GLU A 131 -1.16 9.54 12.77
N THR A 132 -2.10 8.87 12.12
CA THR A 132 -2.88 9.44 11.01
C THR A 132 -3.71 10.63 11.47
N ARG A 133 -4.35 10.52 12.66
CA ARG A 133 -5.13 11.62 13.23
C ARG A 133 -4.25 12.85 13.50
N ASN A 134 -3.08 12.65 14.07
CA ASN A 134 -2.16 13.76 14.37
C ASN A 134 -1.69 14.45 13.09
N GLY A 135 -1.26 13.69 12.06
CA GLY A 135 -0.90 14.27 10.77
C GLY A 135 -2.06 15.03 10.11
N MET A 136 -3.28 14.51 10.22
CA MET A 136 -4.48 15.19 9.73
C MET A 136 -4.71 16.53 10.45
N LEU A 137 -4.63 16.55 11.78
CA LEU A 137 -4.82 17.78 12.57
C LEU A 137 -3.75 18.83 12.28
N GLU A 138 -2.50 18.41 12.11
CA GLU A 138 -1.40 19.31 11.71
C GLU A 138 -1.65 19.95 10.34
N MET A 139 -2.18 19.18 9.38
CA MET A 139 -2.53 19.72 8.08
C MET A 139 -3.80 20.59 8.14
N GLN A 140 -4.82 20.21 8.91
CA GLN A 140 -6.00 21.09 9.14
C GLN A 140 -5.54 22.46 9.68
N HIS A 141 -4.64 22.47 10.66
CA HIS A 141 -4.09 23.71 11.20
C HIS A 141 -3.30 24.52 10.15
N ALA A 142 -2.50 23.83 9.31
CA ALA A 142 -1.76 24.50 8.22
C ALA A 142 -2.68 25.15 7.19
N TYR A 143 -3.77 24.48 6.79
CA TYR A 143 -4.78 25.04 5.90
C TYR A 143 -5.50 26.22 6.53
N GLN A 144 -5.90 26.11 7.79
CA GLN A 144 -6.53 27.21 8.53
C GLN A 144 -5.60 28.43 8.64
N ALA A 145 -4.33 28.20 8.95
CA ALA A 145 -3.33 29.29 9.01
C ALA A 145 -3.09 29.97 7.66
N ALA A 146 -3.30 29.26 6.55
CA ALA A 146 -3.26 29.80 5.19
C ALA A 146 -4.58 30.43 4.74
N GLY A 147 -5.62 30.46 5.59
CA GLY A 147 -6.94 30.97 5.24
C GLY A 147 -7.74 30.05 4.30
N LEU A 148 -7.37 28.76 4.22
CA LEU A 148 -8.00 27.78 3.36
C LEU A 148 -8.95 26.86 4.16
N ASN A 149 -10.01 26.40 3.49
CA ASN A 149 -10.90 25.41 4.04
C ASN A 149 -10.38 23.99 3.76
N PHE A 150 -9.97 23.27 4.80
CA PHE A 150 -9.45 21.92 4.68
C PHE A 150 -10.44 20.95 4.01
N ALA A 151 -11.73 21.06 4.33
CA ALA A 151 -12.76 20.17 3.79
C ALA A 151 -12.86 20.23 2.25
N GLU A 152 -12.58 21.39 1.65
CA GLU A 152 -12.56 21.59 0.20
C GLU A 152 -11.30 21.01 -0.48
N HIS A 153 -10.37 20.49 0.31
CA HIS A 153 -9.11 19.91 -0.14
C HIS A 153 -8.92 18.47 0.35
N ALA A 154 -9.89 17.90 1.04
CA ALA A 154 -9.74 16.62 1.72
C ALA A 154 -10.67 15.53 1.17
N VAL A 155 -10.12 14.32 1.09
CA VAL A 155 -10.86 13.08 0.87
C VAL A 155 -10.46 12.04 1.91
N ALA A 156 -11.38 11.14 2.27
CA ALA A 156 -11.13 10.07 3.21
C ALA A 156 -11.15 8.70 2.52
N VAL A 157 -10.21 7.83 2.89
CA VAL A 157 -10.27 6.40 2.60
C VAL A 157 -10.39 5.66 3.92
N THR A 158 -11.60 5.15 4.23
CA THR A 158 -11.91 4.70 5.58
C THR A 158 -13.03 3.65 5.60
N GLY A 159 -13.19 2.98 6.75
CA GLY A 159 -14.33 2.10 6.99
C GLY A 159 -15.62 2.88 7.21
N ASP A 160 -16.71 2.34 6.71
CA ASP A 160 -18.04 2.90 6.91
C ASP A 160 -18.37 3.05 8.41
N GLY A 161 -18.91 4.20 8.81
CA GLY A 161 -19.23 4.53 10.21
C GLY A 161 -18.01 4.69 11.14
N SER A 162 -16.79 4.70 10.61
CA SER A 162 -15.58 4.96 11.40
C SER A 162 -15.53 6.40 11.91
N ASN A 163 -14.62 6.68 12.86
CA ASN A 163 -14.42 8.04 13.34
C ASN A 163 -14.05 9.00 12.19
N LEU A 164 -13.18 8.57 11.26
CA LEU A 164 -12.78 9.39 10.11
C LEU A 164 -13.95 9.58 9.13
N ASP A 165 -14.75 8.55 8.91
CA ASP A 165 -15.95 8.64 8.08
C ASP A 165 -16.94 9.68 8.61
N ASN A 166 -17.19 9.65 9.92
CA ASN A 166 -18.06 10.61 10.59
C ASN A 166 -17.52 12.06 10.53
N ILE A 167 -16.21 12.24 10.72
CA ILE A 167 -15.56 13.55 10.59
C ILE A 167 -15.74 14.07 9.16
N ALA A 168 -15.35 13.27 8.16
CA ALA A 168 -15.44 13.66 6.76
C ALA A 168 -16.87 13.97 6.31
N ALA A 169 -17.85 13.20 6.81
CA ALA A 169 -19.27 13.46 6.53
C ALA A 169 -19.76 14.77 7.19
N THR A 170 -19.40 15.00 8.45
CA THR A 170 -19.86 16.16 9.23
C THR A 170 -19.22 17.46 8.72
N GLU A 171 -17.94 17.42 8.36
CA GLU A 171 -17.21 18.58 7.86
C GLU A 171 -17.42 18.82 6.35
N GLY A 172 -18.10 17.89 5.64
CA GLY A 172 -18.41 18.03 4.23
C GLY A 172 -17.18 17.91 3.32
N TRP A 173 -16.30 16.91 3.59
CA TRP A 173 -15.16 16.65 2.73
C TRP A 173 -15.59 16.26 1.31
N ILE A 174 -14.72 16.48 0.34
CA ILE A 174 -15.01 16.32 -1.10
C ILE A 174 -15.58 14.93 -1.41
N GLN A 175 -14.94 13.86 -0.90
CA GLN A 175 -15.33 12.48 -1.19
C GLN A 175 -14.87 11.54 -0.07
N ARG A 176 -15.59 10.44 0.09
CA ARG A 176 -15.21 9.32 0.98
C ARG A 176 -15.15 8.03 0.14
N PHE A 177 -14.08 7.25 0.31
CA PHE A 177 -13.87 5.98 -0.37
C PHE A 177 -13.83 4.84 0.64
N PRO A 178 -14.39 3.67 0.31
CA PRO A 178 -14.53 2.58 1.26
C PRO A 178 -13.21 1.86 1.53
N MET A 179 -13.03 1.45 2.79
CA MET A 179 -12.01 0.48 3.20
C MET A 179 -12.69 -0.60 4.02
N TRP A 180 -13.05 -1.71 3.37
CA TRP A 180 -13.85 -2.77 3.97
C TRP A 180 -13.10 -3.59 5.01
N ASP A 181 -13.84 -4.20 5.94
CA ASP A 181 -13.26 -5.01 7.03
C ASP A 181 -12.49 -6.23 6.55
N TRP A 182 -12.88 -6.81 5.43
CA TRP A 182 -12.24 -7.97 4.83
C TRP A 182 -10.93 -7.65 4.06
N ILE A 183 -10.48 -6.40 4.07
CA ILE A 183 -9.17 -5.97 3.54
C ILE A 183 -8.23 -5.69 4.71
N GLY A 184 -7.08 -6.37 4.75
CA GLY A 184 -5.98 -6.07 5.66
C GLY A 184 -5.17 -4.86 5.18
N GLY A 185 -4.56 -4.10 6.12
CA GLY A 185 -3.74 -2.94 5.76
C GLY A 185 -2.61 -3.27 4.78
N ARG A 186 -1.83 -4.31 5.04
CA ARG A 186 -0.70 -4.73 4.18
C ARG A 186 -1.10 -5.35 2.83
N THR A 187 -2.39 -5.59 2.62
CA THR A 187 -2.94 -6.16 1.37
C THR A 187 -3.93 -5.21 0.69
N SER A 188 -3.88 -3.92 1.02
CA SER A 188 -4.85 -2.92 0.58
C SER A 188 -4.46 -2.18 -0.71
N GLU A 189 -3.32 -2.47 -1.31
CA GLU A 189 -2.81 -1.74 -2.47
C GLU A 189 -3.76 -1.80 -3.68
N THR A 190 -4.50 -2.89 -3.86
CA THR A 190 -5.49 -3.04 -4.92
C THR A 190 -6.90 -2.54 -4.53
N SER A 191 -7.03 -1.81 -3.41
CA SER A 191 -8.25 -1.10 -2.99
C SER A 191 -8.11 0.40 -3.24
N ALA A 192 -9.09 1.19 -2.79
CA ALA A 192 -9.02 2.65 -2.81
C ALA A 192 -7.73 3.22 -2.19
N VAL A 193 -7.11 2.49 -1.25
CA VAL A 193 -5.85 2.88 -0.59
C VAL A 193 -4.72 3.09 -1.60
N GLY A 194 -4.54 2.19 -2.55
CA GLY A 194 -3.49 2.31 -3.58
C GLY A 194 -4.01 2.84 -4.91
N LEU A 195 -5.24 2.46 -5.30
CA LEU A 195 -5.77 2.82 -6.62
C LEU A 195 -6.08 4.31 -6.76
N LEU A 196 -6.58 4.96 -5.70
CA LEU A 196 -6.88 6.40 -5.75
C LEU A 196 -5.61 7.25 -5.98
N PRO A 197 -4.53 7.09 -5.19
CA PRO A 197 -3.28 7.81 -5.45
C PRO A 197 -2.70 7.53 -6.84
N LEU A 198 -2.78 6.26 -7.27
CA LEU A 198 -2.20 5.83 -8.53
C LEU A 198 -2.89 6.49 -9.74
N VAL A 199 -4.23 6.51 -9.75
CA VAL A 199 -4.98 7.17 -10.83
C VAL A 199 -4.79 8.69 -10.79
N LEU A 200 -4.70 9.31 -9.62
CA LEU A 200 -4.42 10.75 -9.48
C LEU A 200 -3.03 11.11 -10.01
N GLN A 201 -2.05 10.23 -9.81
CA GLN A 201 -0.71 10.40 -10.40
C GLN A 201 -0.74 10.27 -11.94
N GLY A 202 -1.80 9.72 -12.51
CA GLY A 202 -2.02 9.64 -13.96
C GLY A 202 -1.78 8.26 -14.57
N PHE A 203 -1.77 7.20 -13.76
CA PHE A 203 -1.64 5.82 -14.23
C PHE A 203 -2.99 5.16 -14.44
N ASP A 204 -3.01 4.18 -15.35
CA ASP A 204 -4.15 3.33 -15.57
C ASP A 204 -4.21 2.25 -14.47
N ILE A 205 -5.27 2.31 -13.66
CA ILE A 205 -5.47 1.33 -12.57
C ILE A 205 -6.00 -0.01 -13.09
N ASP A 206 -6.58 -0.06 -14.28
CA ASP A 206 -7.01 -1.31 -14.90
C ASP A 206 -5.81 -2.15 -15.30
N ASP A 207 -4.73 -1.55 -15.78
CA ASP A 207 -3.47 -2.25 -16.09
C ASP A 207 -2.86 -2.88 -14.82
N LEU A 208 -2.88 -2.15 -13.68
CA LEU A 208 -2.41 -2.71 -12.41
C LEU A 208 -3.27 -3.90 -11.97
N LEU A 209 -4.58 -3.75 -12.04
CA LEU A 209 -5.51 -4.82 -11.64
C LEU A 209 -5.45 -6.01 -12.59
N ALA A 210 -5.28 -5.79 -13.90
CA ALA A 210 -5.10 -6.85 -14.88
C ALA A 210 -3.82 -7.66 -14.61
N GLY A 211 -2.71 -6.98 -14.29
CA GLY A 211 -1.47 -7.65 -13.88
C GLY A 211 -1.66 -8.48 -12.61
N ALA A 212 -2.36 -7.93 -11.61
CA ALA A 212 -2.67 -8.66 -10.38
C ALA A 212 -3.59 -9.86 -10.62
N ALA A 213 -4.59 -9.73 -11.51
CA ALA A 213 -5.49 -10.81 -11.90
C ALA A 213 -4.76 -11.93 -12.66
N ALA A 214 -3.86 -11.57 -13.57
CA ALA A 214 -3.02 -12.54 -14.30
C ALA A 214 -2.14 -13.34 -13.33
N CYS A 215 -1.50 -12.68 -12.37
CA CYS A 215 -0.73 -13.34 -11.32
C CYS A 215 -1.61 -14.26 -10.46
N ASP A 216 -2.80 -13.79 -10.06
CA ASP A 216 -3.75 -14.58 -9.27
C ASP A 216 -4.18 -15.86 -10.00
N ALA A 217 -4.43 -15.78 -11.31
CA ALA A 217 -4.81 -16.93 -12.12
C ALA A 217 -3.74 -18.04 -12.08
N VAL A 218 -2.47 -17.66 -12.23
CA VAL A 218 -1.34 -18.60 -12.18
C VAL A 218 -1.12 -19.15 -10.78
N THR A 219 -1.23 -18.31 -9.74
CA THR A 219 -1.01 -18.75 -8.35
C THR A 219 -2.16 -19.57 -7.77
N ARG A 220 -3.28 -19.71 -8.49
CA ARG A 220 -4.38 -20.64 -8.17
C ARG A 220 -4.21 -22.03 -8.76
N ALA A 221 -3.18 -22.27 -9.56
CA ALA A 221 -2.90 -23.58 -10.10
C ALA A 221 -2.76 -24.61 -8.97
N LYS A 222 -3.41 -25.78 -9.13
CA LYS A 222 -3.35 -26.88 -8.14
C LYS A 222 -2.04 -27.67 -8.25
N SER A 223 -1.47 -27.72 -9.45
CA SER A 223 -0.19 -28.37 -9.70
C SER A 223 0.95 -27.54 -9.10
N PHE A 224 1.78 -28.13 -8.28
CA PHE A 224 2.93 -27.46 -7.68
C PHE A 224 3.91 -26.92 -8.75
N VAL A 225 4.10 -27.66 -9.83
CA VAL A 225 5.01 -27.28 -10.93
C VAL A 225 4.51 -26.04 -11.67
N ASP A 226 3.18 -25.86 -11.73
CA ASP A 226 2.53 -24.74 -12.42
C ASP A 226 2.19 -23.57 -11.49
N ASN A 227 2.53 -23.68 -10.20
CA ASN A 227 2.21 -22.68 -9.19
C ASN A 227 3.49 -21.99 -8.66
N PRO A 228 3.91 -20.85 -9.23
CA PRO A 228 5.13 -20.16 -8.82
C PRO A 228 5.10 -19.67 -7.38
N ALA A 229 3.92 -19.34 -6.83
CA ALA A 229 3.80 -18.95 -5.41
C ALA A 229 4.04 -20.17 -4.50
N GLY A 230 3.54 -21.35 -4.87
CA GLY A 230 3.81 -22.60 -4.17
C GLY A 230 5.28 -22.97 -4.19
N GLN A 231 5.93 -22.84 -5.35
CA GLN A 231 7.36 -23.09 -5.50
C GLN A 231 8.19 -22.10 -4.65
N LEU A 232 7.88 -20.81 -4.71
CA LEU A 232 8.55 -19.79 -3.92
C LEU A 232 8.39 -20.05 -2.41
N ALA A 233 7.19 -20.40 -1.96
CA ALA A 233 6.94 -20.73 -0.57
C ALA A 233 7.73 -21.98 -0.11
N ALA A 234 7.83 -23.00 -0.95
CA ALA A 234 8.62 -24.19 -0.67
C ALA A 234 10.13 -23.88 -0.60
N MET A 235 10.63 -23.03 -1.50
CA MET A 235 12.03 -22.57 -1.45
C MET A 235 12.32 -21.79 -0.17
N TRP A 236 11.44 -20.90 0.24
CA TRP A 236 11.59 -20.18 1.51
C TRP A 236 11.54 -21.14 2.71
N PHE A 237 10.56 -22.05 2.72
CA PHE A 237 10.45 -23.05 3.78
C PHE A 237 11.74 -23.88 3.91
N TYR A 238 12.31 -24.34 2.80
CA TYR A 238 13.57 -25.06 2.78
C TYR A 238 14.75 -24.18 3.23
N ALA A 239 14.85 -22.96 2.73
CA ALA A 239 15.94 -22.04 3.06
C ALA A 239 15.99 -21.68 4.56
N VAL A 240 14.84 -21.61 5.24
CA VAL A 240 14.70 -21.22 6.65
C VAL A 240 14.50 -22.41 7.59
N ASP A 241 14.76 -23.63 7.15
CA ASP A 241 14.56 -24.87 7.90
C ASP A 241 13.13 -25.02 8.51
N GLY A 242 12.15 -24.47 7.81
CA GLY A 242 10.74 -24.45 8.23
C GLY A 242 10.42 -23.62 9.48
N ARG A 243 11.37 -22.85 10.01
CA ARG A 243 11.24 -22.14 11.30
C ARG A 243 11.66 -20.68 11.28
N GLY A 244 11.97 -20.10 10.14
CA GLY A 244 12.47 -18.73 10.07
C GLY A 244 13.89 -18.58 10.64
N SER A 245 14.74 -19.61 10.46
CA SER A 245 16.14 -19.61 10.96
C SER A 245 17.05 -18.65 10.20
N LYS A 246 16.61 -18.12 9.08
CA LYS A 246 17.36 -17.18 8.23
C LYS A 246 16.51 -16.01 7.81
N ASP A 247 17.18 -14.88 7.61
CA ASP A 247 16.60 -13.65 7.11
C ASP A 247 16.53 -13.66 5.57
N MET A 248 15.56 -12.96 5.00
CA MET A 248 15.44 -12.75 3.58
C MET A 248 16.07 -11.40 3.19
N VAL A 249 17.09 -11.44 2.34
CA VAL A 249 17.72 -10.26 1.76
C VAL A 249 17.15 -10.04 0.37
N ILE A 250 16.49 -8.89 0.15
CA ILE A 250 15.92 -8.50 -1.14
C ILE A 250 16.85 -7.51 -1.82
N LEU A 251 17.33 -7.85 -3.01
CA LEU A 251 18.22 -7.02 -3.81
C LEU A 251 17.62 -6.77 -5.20
N PRO A 252 16.76 -5.77 -5.35
CA PRO A 252 16.28 -5.35 -6.67
C PRO A 252 17.34 -4.51 -7.39
N TYR A 253 17.71 -4.92 -8.60
CA TYR A 253 18.63 -4.19 -9.47
C TYR A 253 17.92 -3.13 -10.30
N LYS A 254 17.00 -2.40 -9.65
CA LYS A 254 16.26 -1.33 -10.25
C LYS A 254 15.92 -0.27 -9.19
N ASP A 255 16.41 0.94 -9.37
CA ASP A 255 16.24 2.04 -8.40
C ASP A 255 14.79 2.35 -8.07
N ARG A 256 13.88 2.16 -9.03
CA ARG A 256 12.44 2.34 -8.84
C ARG A 256 11.86 1.38 -7.79
N LEU A 257 12.47 0.21 -7.60
CA LEU A 257 12.05 -0.79 -6.62
C LEU A 257 12.72 -0.60 -5.24
N GLY A 258 13.40 0.52 -4.99
CA GLY A 258 14.13 0.78 -3.74
C GLY A 258 13.26 0.77 -2.46
N LEU A 259 11.94 0.91 -2.58
CA LEU A 259 11.01 0.76 -1.44
C LEU A 259 10.39 -0.64 -1.33
N PHE A 260 10.74 -1.57 -2.23
CA PHE A 260 10.13 -2.89 -2.26
C PHE A 260 10.41 -3.70 -0.99
N SER A 261 11.64 -3.66 -0.46
CA SER A 261 11.94 -4.34 0.80
C SER A 261 11.13 -3.79 1.99
N LYS A 262 10.91 -2.47 2.06
CA LYS A 262 10.05 -1.86 3.10
C LYS A 262 8.60 -2.32 2.99
N TYR A 263 8.07 -2.39 1.78
CA TYR A 263 6.73 -2.94 1.54
C TYR A 263 6.66 -4.41 1.97
N LEU A 264 7.66 -5.23 1.61
CA LEU A 264 7.73 -6.63 1.98
C LEU A 264 7.96 -6.84 3.49
N GLN A 265 8.61 -5.92 4.20
CA GLN A 265 8.73 -6.00 5.65
C GLN A 265 7.34 -6.16 6.29
N GLN A 266 6.40 -5.28 5.97
CA GLN A 266 5.05 -5.41 6.50
C GLN A 266 4.33 -6.63 5.92
N LEU A 267 4.35 -6.80 4.59
CA LEU A 267 3.64 -7.89 3.93
C LEU A 267 4.06 -9.27 4.45
N ILE A 268 5.35 -9.52 4.63
CA ILE A 268 5.89 -10.83 5.01
C ILE A 268 5.98 -10.95 6.53
N MET A 269 6.63 -9.99 7.21
CA MET A 269 6.93 -10.13 8.63
C MET A 269 5.66 -10.11 9.48
N GLU A 270 4.72 -9.20 9.19
CA GLU A 270 3.43 -9.16 9.91
C GLU A 270 2.54 -10.35 9.56
N SER A 271 2.62 -10.88 8.33
CA SER A 271 1.84 -12.05 7.91
C SER A 271 2.37 -13.34 8.52
N LEU A 272 3.68 -13.56 8.53
CA LEU A 272 4.31 -14.79 8.98
C LEU A 272 4.71 -14.78 10.46
N GLY A 273 4.96 -13.59 11.04
CA GLY A 273 5.35 -13.46 12.44
C GLY A 273 4.25 -13.94 13.39
N LYS A 274 4.43 -15.14 13.96
CA LYS A 274 3.46 -15.79 14.86
C LYS A 274 4.17 -16.48 16.01
N GLU A 275 3.80 -16.11 17.23
CA GLU A 275 4.27 -16.78 18.44
C GLU A 275 3.75 -18.21 18.52
N ARG A 276 2.46 -18.41 18.14
CA ARG A 276 1.75 -19.67 18.31
C ARG A 276 1.11 -20.15 17.02
N ASP A 277 1.05 -21.47 16.86
CA ASP A 277 0.27 -22.12 15.81
C ASP A 277 -1.25 -22.11 16.11
N LEU A 278 -2.02 -22.69 15.23
CA LEU A 278 -3.48 -22.84 15.40
C LEU A 278 -3.86 -23.77 16.56
N GLY A 279 -2.96 -24.66 16.97
CA GLY A 279 -3.13 -25.56 18.12
C GLY A 279 -2.72 -24.91 19.44
N GLY A 280 -2.19 -23.66 19.42
CA GLY A 280 -1.74 -22.92 20.60
C GLY A 280 -0.30 -23.24 21.04
N GLN A 281 0.42 -24.10 20.31
CA GLN A 281 1.82 -24.39 20.59
C GLN A 281 2.71 -23.19 20.24
N VAL A 282 3.73 -22.93 21.06
CA VAL A 282 4.72 -21.89 20.78
C VAL A 282 5.62 -22.35 19.63
N VAL A 283 5.63 -21.60 18.54
CA VAL A 283 6.37 -21.91 17.31
C VAL A 283 7.35 -20.79 16.93
N ASN A 284 7.08 -19.54 17.33
CA ASN A 284 7.89 -18.36 17.00
C ASN A 284 8.25 -18.29 15.50
N GLN A 285 7.25 -18.42 14.65
CA GLN A 285 7.42 -18.38 13.20
C GLN A 285 7.64 -16.95 12.71
N GLY A 286 8.42 -16.81 11.64
CA GLY A 286 8.65 -15.55 10.96
C GLY A 286 9.88 -15.60 10.05
N ILE A 287 9.97 -14.64 9.15
CA ILE A 287 11.15 -14.39 8.30
C ILE A 287 11.39 -12.89 8.34
N SER A 288 12.56 -12.45 8.81
CA SER A 288 12.95 -11.05 8.73
C SER A 288 13.28 -10.69 7.28
N VAL A 289 12.97 -9.45 6.90
CA VAL A 289 13.20 -8.94 5.53
C VAL A 289 14.01 -7.67 5.60
N TYR A 290 15.10 -7.59 4.85
CA TYR A 290 15.87 -6.36 4.67
C TYR A 290 16.49 -6.29 3.27
N GLY A 291 17.20 -5.21 2.98
CA GLY A 291 17.77 -4.90 1.68
C GLY A 291 17.15 -3.64 1.08
N ASN A 292 17.78 -3.05 0.10
CA ASN A 292 17.29 -1.85 -0.57
C ASN A 292 17.42 -1.93 -2.08
N LYS A 293 18.68 -1.99 -2.59
CA LYS A 293 18.97 -2.00 -4.02
C LYS A 293 20.20 -2.84 -4.31
N GLY A 294 20.16 -3.62 -5.36
CA GLY A 294 21.33 -4.25 -5.95
C GLY A 294 22.40 -3.21 -6.30
N SER A 295 23.64 -3.61 -6.44
CA SER A 295 24.86 -2.79 -6.55
C SER A 295 25.13 -1.93 -5.31
N THR A 296 24.24 -1.03 -4.91
CA THR A 296 24.43 -0.17 -3.71
C THR A 296 24.63 -1.01 -2.45
N ASP A 297 23.79 -2.00 -2.21
CA ASP A 297 23.89 -2.88 -1.03
C ASP A 297 25.14 -3.77 -1.08
N GLN A 298 25.61 -4.12 -2.27
CA GLN A 298 26.88 -4.85 -2.45
C GLN A 298 28.09 -4.06 -1.96
N HIS A 299 28.04 -2.75 -2.05
CA HIS A 299 29.08 -1.85 -1.53
C HIS A 299 28.85 -1.43 -0.06
N ALA A 300 27.73 -1.88 0.55
CA ALA A 300 27.41 -1.53 1.94
C ALA A 300 27.64 -2.70 2.90
N TYR A 301 27.06 -3.88 2.63
CA TYR A 301 27.07 -4.98 3.60
C TYR A 301 27.30 -6.37 3.01
N ILE A 302 27.63 -6.52 1.73
CA ILE A 302 27.85 -7.84 1.13
C ILE A 302 29.01 -8.59 1.79
N GLN A 303 30.00 -7.86 2.33
CA GLN A 303 31.10 -8.47 3.06
C GLN A 303 30.57 -9.25 4.29
N GLN A 304 29.62 -8.69 5.03
CA GLN A 304 28.97 -9.38 6.15
C GLN A 304 28.26 -10.66 5.68
N LEU A 305 27.60 -10.62 4.54
CA LEU A 305 26.91 -11.78 3.99
C LEU A 305 27.89 -12.88 3.56
N ARG A 306 29.08 -12.50 3.05
CA ARG A 306 30.10 -13.46 2.60
C ARG A 306 30.90 -14.07 3.74
N GLU A 307 31.24 -13.27 4.74
CA GLU A 307 32.27 -13.60 5.73
C GLU A 307 31.70 -13.72 7.17
N GLY A 308 30.47 -13.28 7.36
CA GLY A 308 29.80 -13.35 8.66
C GLY A 308 29.01 -14.62 8.89
N VAL A 309 28.07 -14.57 9.84
CA VAL A 309 27.17 -15.69 10.16
C VAL A 309 26.25 -15.98 8.97
N HIS A 310 26.16 -17.24 8.56
CA HIS A 310 25.29 -17.68 7.47
C HIS A 310 23.82 -17.83 7.91
N ASN A 311 23.20 -16.72 8.25
CA ASN A 311 21.82 -16.63 8.75
C ASN A 311 20.86 -15.92 7.76
N PHE A 312 21.11 -16.01 6.47
CA PHE A 312 20.31 -15.35 5.45
C PHE A 312 20.15 -16.23 4.20
N PHE A 313 19.18 -15.85 3.37
CA PHE A 313 19.09 -16.22 1.95
C PHE A 313 18.78 -14.96 1.13
N VAL A 314 19.11 -14.96 -0.15
CA VAL A 314 19.01 -13.78 -1.01
C VAL A 314 17.95 -13.99 -2.09
N CYS A 315 17.08 -13.01 -2.25
CA CYS A 315 16.16 -12.89 -3.39
C CYS A 315 16.68 -11.78 -4.32
N LEU A 316 17.17 -12.15 -5.49
CA LEU A 316 17.63 -11.22 -6.50
C LEU A 316 16.49 -10.92 -7.47
N LEU A 317 16.25 -9.62 -7.74
CA LEU A 317 15.28 -9.19 -8.72
C LEU A 317 16.01 -8.44 -9.83
N TYR A 318 16.16 -9.10 -10.95
CA TYR A 318 16.77 -8.53 -12.15
C TYR A 318 15.72 -7.94 -13.10
N THR A 319 16.15 -7.01 -13.95
CA THR A 319 15.43 -6.67 -15.17
C THR A 319 15.73 -7.71 -16.24
N SER A 320 14.88 -7.89 -17.22
CA SER A 320 15.00 -8.91 -18.29
C SER A 320 16.35 -8.89 -19.01
N ASP A 321 17.04 -7.75 -19.00
CA ASP A 321 18.30 -7.57 -19.72
C ASP A 321 19.56 -7.89 -18.87
N ALA A 322 19.40 -8.15 -17.57
CA ALA A 322 20.53 -8.41 -16.68
C ALA A 322 20.84 -9.91 -16.49
N ALA A 323 20.04 -10.78 -17.08
CA ALA A 323 20.24 -12.22 -17.02
C ALA A 323 21.09 -12.75 -18.20
N ASP A 324 21.34 -11.91 -19.22
CA ASP A 324 22.07 -12.25 -20.45
C ASP A 324 23.50 -11.67 -20.50
N GLU A 325 23.92 -10.93 -19.45
CA GLU A 325 25.29 -10.46 -19.24
C GLU A 325 25.95 -11.21 -18.07
#